data_7fe973278f7cf0c35a1fab63c16cbd01
#
_entry.id   7fe973278f7cf0c35a1fab63c16cbd01
#
_cell.length_a   1.000
_cell.length_b   1.000
_cell.length_c   1.000
_cell.angle_alpha   90.00
_cell.angle_beta   90.00
_cell.angle_gamma   90.00
#
_symmetry.space_group_name_H-M   'P 1'
#
loop_
_entity.id
_entity.type
_entity.pdbx_description
1 polymer ?
#
loop_
_entity_poly.entity_id
_entity_poly.type
_entity_poly.pdbx_seq_one_letter_code
_entity_poly.pdbx_strand_id
1 'polypeptide(L)'
;MIFCTSGWVNARIVFSLGLVAIMAAACTTSSDSSPELTVNPPATTTAPQQSGDGIVRIAAFLPATGPGARIGTPMTEAVRLAVSEINAAGGVLGNPLEVNFVDEATSLDLGIVLQSDVDAIVGPASSLNALSMLDQAVDAEVLACSPTATSLLLDRFPDANLFFRTVGSDSLQMSALARAAARTGGGSLTIVHLDDPYGRGLANSLETAVERRPSLTLVATVPFSGSDPDLADDAASILETGSRVIAVLGDVADGARMLSAIDAALPNDAGSIPPFVVVNDSLRGATDTIATISDRLREQIIGVAARALVTTVDSPDGYFSTNAYDCVMLIALAARQAGSDIPRSIANQMASVSSGGRLCSTYAECAALIDQGLQIDYNGRSGAVDLSATGDLGRAWFREFRFDDSGREYIFNETGVEISP
;
A
#
# COMPACT_ATOMS: atom_id res chain seq x y z
N MET A 1 4.70 64.32 16.35
CA MET A 1 3.77 65.36 15.89
C MET A 1 2.66 64.62 15.14
N ILE A 2 1.45 64.75 15.74
CA ILE A 2 0.07 64.76 15.23
C ILE A 2 -0.45 63.35 14.79
N PHE A 3 -1.14 62.79 15.64
CA PHE A 3 -2.52 62.30 15.94
C PHE A 3 -3.58 62.49 14.85
N CYS A 4 -4.40 61.44 14.59
CA CYS A 4 -5.86 61.38 14.65
C CYS A 4 -6.33 60.00 14.20
N THR A 5 -6.89 59.14 14.98
CA THR A 5 -8.19 58.90 15.66
C THR A 5 -9.36 58.52 14.73
N SER A 6 -9.80 57.30 14.92
CA SER A 6 -11.17 56.80 15.19
C SER A 6 -12.32 56.97 14.20
N GLY A 7 -13.12 55.97 14.07
CA GLY A 7 -14.49 56.01 13.56
C GLY A 7 -15.21 54.68 13.49
N TRP A 8 -15.78 54.24 14.60
CA TRP A 8 -16.83 53.22 14.66
C TRP A 8 -18.15 53.79 14.18
N VAL A 9 -18.89 53.10 13.33
CA VAL A 9 -20.34 53.35 13.15
C VAL A 9 -21.09 52.03 13.17
N ASN A 10 -21.87 51.86 14.25
CA ASN A 10 -22.97 50.91 14.38
C ASN A 10 -24.18 51.45 13.61
N ALA A 11 -24.85 50.60 12.82
CA ALA A 11 -26.20 50.87 12.35
C ALA A 11 -27.10 49.69 12.64
N ARG A 12 -27.97 49.88 13.63
CA ARG A 12 -29.18 49.08 13.86
C ARG A 12 -30.24 49.60 12.90
N ILE A 13 -30.97 48.71 12.25
CA ILE A 13 -32.22 49.04 11.56
C ILE A 13 -33.34 48.11 12.02
N VAL A 14 -34.42 48.76 12.25
CA VAL A 14 -35.65 48.46 12.98
C VAL A 14 -36.64 47.68 12.09
N PHE A 15 -37.41 46.81 12.71
CA PHE A 15 -38.60 46.14 12.19
C PHE A 15 -39.67 47.13 11.75
N SER A 16 -40.35 46.83 10.64
CA SER A 16 -41.70 47.38 10.34
C SER A 16 -42.59 46.28 9.79
N LEU A 17 -43.60 45.96 10.54
CA LEU A 17 -44.79 45.20 10.10
C LEU A 17 -45.62 46.08 9.15
N GLY A 18 -46.04 45.49 8.05
CA GLY A 18 -47.06 46.06 7.15
C GLY A 18 -48.06 44.99 6.75
N LEU A 19 -49.23 45.10 7.27
CA LEU A 19 -50.43 44.31 7.03
C LEU A 19 -51.25 45.02 5.95
N VAL A 20 -51.56 44.38 4.79
CA VAL A 20 -52.67 44.84 3.89
C VAL A 20 -53.24 43.65 3.08
N ALA A 21 -54.43 43.35 3.41
CA ALA A 21 -55.71 43.13 2.70
C ALA A 21 -55.74 42.34 1.40
N ILE A 22 -56.63 41.40 1.46
CA ILE A 22 -57.25 40.57 0.45
C ILE A 22 -57.99 41.38 -0.59
N MET A 23 -57.77 41.08 -1.87
CA MET A 23 -58.82 41.22 -2.90
C MET A 23 -58.85 39.99 -3.82
N ALA A 24 -59.97 39.32 -3.81
CA ALA A 24 -60.35 38.29 -4.76
C ALA A 24 -60.78 38.89 -6.09
N ALA A 25 -60.20 38.45 -7.18
CA ALA A 25 -60.78 38.60 -8.50
C ALA A 25 -60.72 37.28 -9.26
N ALA A 26 -61.85 36.68 -9.46
CA ALA A 26 -62.02 35.55 -10.35
C ALA A 26 -62.01 36.02 -11.79
N CYS A 27 -61.24 35.36 -12.66
CA CYS A 27 -61.50 35.26 -14.11
C CYS A 27 -60.85 34.06 -14.76
N THR A 28 -61.70 33.17 -15.17
CA THR A 28 -61.74 32.36 -16.43
C THR A 28 -60.50 31.63 -16.90
N THR A 29 -60.69 30.35 -16.97
CA THR A 29 -60.05 29.24 -17.68
C THR A 29 -59.52 29.57 -19.08
N SER A 30 -58.23 29.31 -19.32
CA SER A 30 -57.70 28.83 -20.56
C SER A 30 -56.72 27.69 -20.24
N SER A 31 -57.11 26.51 -20.69
CA SER A 31 -56.31 25.28 -20.62
C SER A 31 -55.14 25.41 -21.60
N ASP A 32 -53.95 25.61 -21.09
CA ASP A 32 -52.71 25.41 -21.84
C ASP A 32 -51.98 24.22 -21.20
N SER A 33 -52.04 23.11 -21.90
CA SER A 33 -51.42 21.84 -21.52
C SER A 33 -49.93 21.92 -21.85
N SER A 34 -49.13 22.37 -20.91
CA SER A 34 -47.68 22.11 -20.94
C SER A 34 -47.42 20.65 -20.55
N PRO A 35 -46.56 19.92 -21.24
CA PRO A 35 -46.25 18.56 -20.86
C PRO A 35 -45.42 18.58 -19.55
N GLU A 36 -45.99 17.99 -18.53
CA GLU A 36 -45.32 17.71 -17.26
C GLU A 36 -44.19 16.72 -17.53
N LEU A 37 -42.95 17.20 -17.49
CA LEU A 37 -41.76 16.34 -17.51
C LEU A 37 -41.78 15.54 -16.21
N THR A 38 -42.34 14.34 -16.26
CA THR A 38 -42.13 13.33 -15.21
C THR A 38 -40.65 12.95 -15.23
N VAL A 39 -39.87 13.59 -14.35
CA VAL A 39 -38.53 13.10 -13.99
C VAL A 39 -38.74 11.79 -13.24
N ASN A 40 -38.61 10.67 -13.93
CA ASN A 40 -38.44 9.38 -13.25
C ASN A 40 -37.21 9.50 -12.36
N PRO A 41 -37.30 9.18 -11.06
CA PRO A 41 -36.09 9.05 -10.24
C PRO A 41 -35.17 8.03 -10.93
N PRO A 42 -33.84 8.27 -10.92
CA PRO A 42 -32.90 7.31 -11.48
C PRO A 42 -33.21 5.94 -10.87
N ALA A 43 -33.33 4.94 -11.72
CA ALA A 43 -33.47 3.57 -11.28
C ALA A 43 -32.30 3.29 -10.35
N THR A 44 -32.56 3.07 -9.07
CA THR A 44 -31.59 2.52 -8.13
C THR A 44 -31.30 1.13 -8.70
N THR A 45 -30.19 1.02 -9.41
CA THR A 45 -29.60 -0.26 -9.75
C THR A 45 -29.12 -0.81 -8.40
N THR A 46 -29.97 -1.59 -7.74
CA THR A 46 -29.55 -2.45 -6.66
C THR A 46 -28.50 -3.35 -7.27
N ALA A 47 -27.25 -3.26 -6.80
CA ALA A 47 -26.23 -4.25 -7.13
C ALA A 47 -26.84 -5.64 -6.90
N PRO A 48 -26.59 -6.62 -7.77
CA PRO A 48 -27.09 -7.96 -7.56
C PRO A 48 -26.66 -8.41 -6.18
N GLN A 49 -27.63 -8.73 -5.33
CA GLN A 49 -27.37 -9.31 -4.02
C GLN A 49 -26.73 -10.67 -4.30
N GLN A 50 -25.42 -10.80 -4.11
CA GLN A 50 -24.73 -12.07 -4.21
C GLN A 50 -25.35 -12.99 -3.14
N SER A 51 -26.11 -13.95 -3.59
CA SER A 51 -26.61 -15.03 -2.73
C SER A 51 -25.50 -16.07 -2.67
N GLY A 52 -24.88 -16.24 -1.49
CA GLY A 52 -23.87 -17.24 -1.28
C GLY A 52 -24.36 -18.64 -1.67
N ASP A 53 -23.60 -19.36 -2.46
CA ASP A 53 -23.86 -20.76 -2.84
C ASP A 53 -23.01 -21.73 -2.00
N GLY A 54 -22.20 -21.22 -1.07
CA GLY A 54 -21.34 -21.96 -0.18
C GLY A 54 -19.99 -22.34 -0.78
N ILE A 55 -19.65 -21.84 -1.97
CA ILE A 55 -18.37 -22.08 -2.65
C ILE A 55 -17.58 -20.77 -2.69
N VAL A 56 -16.45 -20.73 -2.01
CA VAL A 56 -15.55 -19.56 -2.07
C VAL A 56 -14.75 -19.59 -3.36
N ARG A 57 -14.86 -18.54 -4.17
CA ARG A 57 -14.17 -18.37 -5.46
C ARG A 57 -13.20 -17.20 -5.41
N ILE A 58 -11.94 -17.46 -5.70
CA ILE A 58 -10.88 -16.46 -5.72
C ILE A 58 -10.42 -16.22 -7.16
N ALA A 59 -10.31 -14.96 -7.57
CA ALA A 59 -9.51 -14.58 -8.72
C ALA A 59 -8.10 -14.22 -8.26
N ALA A 60 -7.09 -14.97 -8.69
CA ALA A 60 -5.69 -14.60 -8.51
C ALA A 60 -5.28 -13.68 -9.67
N PHE A 61 -5.33 -12.37 -9.40
CA PHE A 61 -5.03 -11.31 -10.35
C PHE A 61 -3.59 -10.82 -10.14
N LEU A 62 -2.65 -11.51 -10.79
CA LEU A 62 -1.21 -11.40 -10.58
C LEU A 62 -0.48 -11.34 -11.93
N PRO A 63 0.68 -10.66 -12.03
CA PRO A 63 1.40 -10.53 -13.30
C PRO A 63 2.06 -11.85 -13.72
N ALA A 64 1.46 -12.54 -14.68
CA ALA A 64 1.98 -13.81 -15.20
C ALA A 64 2.95 -13.60 -16.38
N THR A 65 2.88 -12.46 -17.07
CA THR A 65 3.73 -12.12 -18.21
C THR A 65 4.42 -10.77 -18.04
N GLY A 66 5.29 -10.40 -18.98
CA GLY A 66 6.03 -9.13 -18.97
C GLY A 66 7.05 -9.01 -17.84
N PRO A 67 7.50 -7.78 -17.54
CA PRO A 67 8.52 -7.54 -16.50
C PRO A 67 8.08 -7.96 -15.10
N GLY A 68 6.79 -7.91 -14.82
CA GLY A 68 6.20 -8.31 -13.53
C GLY A 68 6.21 -9.81 -13.27
N ALA A 69 6.37 -10.65 -14.30
CA ALA A 69 6.33 -12.12 -14.16
C ALA A 69 7.38 -12.66 -13.18
N ARG A 70 8.50 -11.96 -13.01
CA ARG A 70 9.55 -12.37 -12.04
C ARG A 70 9.05 -12.44 -10.61
N ILE A 71 8.11 -11.56 -10.24
CA ILE A 71 7.47 -11.58 -8.92
C ILE A 71 6.13 -12.32 -8.96
N GLY A 72 5.41 -12.27 -10.07
CA GLY A 72 4.08 -12.87 -10.22
C GLY A 72 4.10 -14.39 -10.27
N THR A 73 5.10 -15.00 -10.92
CA THR A 73 5.21 -16.48 -11.00
C THR A 73 5.33 -17.12 -9.61
N PRO A 74 6.25 -16.70 -8.72
CA PRO A 74 6.31 -17.24 -7.36
C PRO A 74 5.03 -17.01 -6.55
N MET A 75 4.37 -15.86 -6.72
CA MET A 75 3.09 -15.58 -6.06
C MET A 75 1.99 -16.54 -6.56
N THR A 76 1.92 -16.77 -7.86
CA THR A 76 0.96 -17.72 -8.46
C THR A 76 1.13 -19.13 -7.92
N GLU A 77 2.36 -19.61 -7.79
CA GLU A 77 2.66 -20.93 -7.20
C GLU A 77 2.29 -20.97 -5.71
N ALA A 78 2.52 -19.87 -4.97
CA ALA A 78 2.13 -19.77 -3.57
C ALA A 78 0.61 -19.80 -3.38
N VAL A 79 -0.15 -19.16 -4.27
CA VAL A 79 -1.63 -19.25 -4.29
C VAL A 79 -2.07 -20.69 -4.55
N ARG A 80 -1.46 -21.40 -5.54
CA ARG A 80 -1.77 -22.82 -5.81
C ARG A 80 -1.51 -23.70 -4.60
N LEU A 81 -0.40 -23.46 -3.90
CA LEU A 81 -0.04 -24.20 -2.70
C LEU A 81 -1.07 -23.99 -1.60
N ALA A 82 -1.45 -22.72 -1.31
CA ALA A 82 -2.45 -22.39 -0.30
C ALA A 82 -3.80 -23.06 -0.59
N VAL A 83 -4.29 -22.98 -1.83
CA VAL A 83 -5.53 -23.62 -2.27
C VAL A 83 -5.44 -25.16 -2.11
N SER A 84 -4.31 -25.76 -2.46
CA SER A 84 -4.09 -27.20 -2.28
C SER A 84 -4.16 -27.63 -0.81
N GLU A 85 -3.51 -26.89 0.09
CA GLU A 85 -3.51 -27.18 1.53
C GLU A 85 -4.90 -27.01 2.14
N ILE A 86 -5.64 -25.94 1.77
CA ILE A 86 -7.01 -25.70 2.21
C ILE A 86 -7.94 -26.84 1.77
N ASN A 87 -7.85 -27.23 0.49
CA ASN A 87 -8.70 -28.28 -0.06
C ASN A 87 -8.36 -29.68 0.52
N ALA A 88 -7.07 -29.94 0.79
CA ALA A 88 -6.64 -31.16 1.47
C ALA A 88 -7.16 -31.25 2.91
N ALA A 89 -7.40 -30.09 3.56
CA ALA A 89 -7.97 -30.00 4.91
C ALA A 89 -9.51 -30.00 4.92
N GLY A 90 -10.18 -30.23 3.78
CA GLY A 90 -11.65 -30.32 3.68
C GLY A 90 -12.31 -29.10 3.08
N GLY A 91 -11.55 -28.16 2.53
CA GLY A 91 -12.06 -26.95 1.87
C GLY A 91 -12.65 -25.91 2.83
N VAL A 92 -13.40 -24.99 2.27
CA VAL A 92 -14.09 -23.91 2.99
C VAL A 92 -15.60 -24.19 2.96
N LEU A 93 -16.30 -24.04 4.07
CA LEU A 93 -17.74 -24.30 4.19
C LEU A 93 -18.17 -25.71 3.71
N GLY A 94 -17.25 -26.68 3.71
CA GLY A 94 -17.51 -28.04 3.24
C GLY A 94 -17.36 -28.24 1.74
N ASN A 95 -16.97 -27.21 0.98
CA ASN A 95 -16.71 -27.24 -0.45
C ASN A 95 -15.25 -26.95 -0.77
N PRO A 96 -14.71 -27.43 -1.88
CA PRO A 96 -13.40 -27.02 -2.34
C PRO A 96 -13.35 -25.50 -2.59
N LEU A 97 -12.26 -24.86 -2.17
CA LEU A 97 -11.92 -23.49 -2.58
C LEU A 97 -11.55 -23.51 -4.07
N GLU A 98 -12.18 -22.66 -4.85
CA GLU A 98 -11.91 -22.52 -6.28
C GLU A 98 -11.01 -21.29 -6.55
N VAL A 99 -10.10 -21.42 -7.51
CA VAL A 99 -9.24 -20.30 -7.93
C VAL A 99 -9.18 -20.19 -9.45
N ASN A 100 -9.37 -18.97 -9.94
CA ASN A 100 -9.13 -18.60 -11.34
C ASN A 100 -7.91 -17.66 -11.41
N PHE A 101 -7.01 -17.91 -12.39
CA PHE A 101 -5.80 -17.11 -12.58
C PHE A 101 -5.99 -16.15 -13.74
N VAL A 102 -5.78 -14.87 -13.49
CA VAL A 102 -5.89 -13.79 -14.47
C VAL A 102 -4.56 -13.02 -14.50
N ASP A 103 -4.02 -12.81 -15.70
CA ASP A 103 -2.76 -12.08 -15.86
C ASP A 103 -2.99 -10.56 -15.76
N GLU A 104 -2.53 -9.98 -14.69
CA GLU A 104 -2.57 -8.53 -14.42
C GLU A 104 -1.83 -7.70 -15.50
N ALA A 105 -0.84 -8.28 -16.16
CA ALA A 105 -0.07 -7.56 -17.20
C ALA A 105 -0.86 -7.36 -18.50
N THR A 106 -1.88 -8.17 -18.74
CA THR A 106 -2.66 -8.15 -20.00
C THR A 106 -4.05 -7.58 -19.85
N SER A 107 -4.55 -7.43 -18.63
CA SER A 107 -5.89 -6.91 -18.36
C SER A 107 -5.85 -5.83 -17.30
N LEU A 108 -6.19 -4.61 -17.70
CA LEU A 108 -6.44 -3.49 -16.77
C LEU A 108 -7.94 -3.34 -16.46
N ASP A 109 -8.78 -4.21 -17.02
CA ASP A 109 -10.23 -4.21 -16.84
C ASP A 109 -10.64 -5.31 -15.85
N LEU A 110 -10.97 -4.92 -14.65
CA LEU A 110 -11.50 -5.81 -13.61
C LEU A 110 -12.85 -6.42 -14.04
N GLY A 111 -13.55 -5.81 -14.99
CA GLY A 111 -14.81 -6.33 -15.50
C GLY A 111 -14.72 -7.78 -15.99
N ILE A 112 -13.57 -8.21 -16.52
CA ILE A 112 -13.34 -9.61 -16.91
C ILE A 112 -13.31 -10.52 -15.68
N VAL A 113 -12.68 -10.07 -14.60
CA VAL A 113 -12.59 -10.80 -13.32
C VAL A 113 -13.95 -10.86 -12.65
N LEU A 114 -14.66 -9.74 -12.60
CA LEU A 114 -15.97 -9.60 -11.94
C LEU A 114 -17.11 -10.31 -12.64
N GLN A 115 -16.95 -10.67 -13.94
CA GLN A 115 -17.94 -11.47 -14.68
C GLN A 115 -17.99 -12.95 -14.27
N SER A 116 -17.04 -13.42 -13.47
CA SER A 116 -16.84 -14.84 -13.17
C SER A 116 -17.38 -15.29 -11.80
N ASP A 117 -18.33 -14.57 -11.22
CA ASP A 117 -18.93 -14.91 -9.91
C ASP A 117 -17.85 -15.10 -8.82
N VAL A 118 -17.02 -14.07 -8.63
CA VAL A 118 -15.85 -14.07 -7.75
C VAL A 118 -16.20 -13.44 -6.41
N ASP A 119 -15.83 -14.10 -5.32
CA ASP A 119 -16.05 -13.59 -3.95
C ASP A 119 -14.87 -12.74 -3.47
N ALA A 120 -13.66 -13.10 -3.93
CA ALA A 120 -12.45 -12.43 -3.50
C ALA A 120 -11.39 -12.35 -4.61
N ILE A 121 -10.56 -11.31 -4.56
CA ILE A 121 -9.42 -11.12 -5.44
C ILE A 121 -8.13 -11.22 -4.61
N VAL A 122 -7.18 -12.05 -5.02
CA VAL A 122 -5.79 -12.01 -4.56
C VAL A 122 -4.98 -11.20 -5.56
N GLY A 123 -4.61 -10.00 -5.17
CA GLY A 123 -4.05 -8.97 -6.03
C GLY A 123 -4.87 -7.66 -5.93
N PRO A 124 -4.65 -6.68 -6.83
CA PRO A 124 -3.55 -6.62 -7.81
C PRO A 124 -2.18 -6.58 -7.14
N ALA A 125 -1.13 -6.96 -7.87
CA ALA A 125 0.24 -6.85 -7.37
C ALA A 125 0.77 -5.41 -7.50
N SER A 126 0.40 -4.71 -8.56
CA SER A 126 0.80 -3.32 -8.79
C SER A 126 -0.04 -2.37 -7.95
N SER A 127 0.62 -1.45 -7.21
CA SER A 127 -0.08 -0.36 -6.51
C SER A 127 -0.87 0.54 -7.46
N LEU A 128 -0.35 0.77 -8.67
CA LEU A 128 -1.02 1.58 -9.68
C LEU A 128 -2.31 0.89 -10.18
N ASN A 129 -2.22 -0.41 -10.44
CA ASN A 129 -3.40 -1.20 -10.83
C ASN A 129 -4.41 -1.28 -9.68
N ALA A 130 -3.95 -1.47 -8.44
CA ALA A 130 -4.82 -1.43 -7.26
C ALA A 130 -5.60 -0.11 -7.22
N LEU A 131 -4.93 1.04 -7.29
CA LEU A 131 -5.58 2.35 -7.27
C LEU A 131 -6.57 2.57 -8.43
N SER A 132 -6.28 2.01 -9.61
CA SER A 132 -7.16 2.18 -10.78
C SER A 132 -8.36 1.25 -10.80
N MET A 133 -8.34 0.17 -10.01
CA MET A 133 -9.32 -0.92 -10.07
C MET A 133 -10.18 -1.04 -8.80
N LEU A 134 -9.73 -0.46 -7.67
CA LEU A 134 -10.43 -0.59 -6.39
C LEU A 134 -11.86 -0.05 -6.42
N ASP A 135 -12.12 1.06 -7.13
CA ASP A 135 -13.49 1.57 -7.28
C ASP A 135 -14.42 0.52 -7.88
N GLN A 136 -13.95 -0.23 -8.91
CA GLN A 136 -14.75 -1.29 -9.55
C GLN A 136 -14.98 -2.47 -8.60
N ALA A 137 -13.98 -2.85 -7.80
CA ALA A 137 -14.11 -3.92 -6.80
C ALA A 137 -15.09 -3.53 -5.69
N VAL A 138 -15.03 -2.28 -5.23
CA VAL A 138 -15.92 -1.72 -4.21
C VAL A 138 -17.37 -1.65 -4.74
N ASP A 139 -17.56 -1.16 -5.96
CA ASP A 139 -18.88 -1.08 -6.59
C ASP A 139 -19.50 -2.47 -6.81
N ALA A 140 -18.68 -3.48 -7.05
CA ALA A 140 -19.11 -4.87 -7.18
C ALA A 140 -19.25 -5.60 -5.83
N GLU A 141 -18.91 -4.92 -4.72
CA GLU A 141 -18.85 -5.50 -3.37
C GLU A 141 -17.93 -6.72 -3.24
N VAL A 142 -16.86 -6.82 -4.04
CA VAL A 142 -15.87 -7.89 -4.01
C VAL A 142 -14.67 -7.46 -3.18
N LEU A 143 -14.22 -8.31 -2.25
CA LEU A 143 -13.04 -8.00 -1.45
C LEU A 143 -11.76 -8.27 -2.25
N ALA A 144 -10.72 -7.47 -2.01
CA ALA A 144 -9.41 -7.66 -2.59
C ALA A 144 -8.32 -7.71 -1.50
N CYS A 145 -7.37 -8.64 -1.63
CA CYS A 145 -6.20 -8.75 -0.78
C CYS A 145 -4.93 -8.67 -1.63
N SER A 146 -4.19 -7.57 -1.51
CA SER A 146 -2.95 -7.39 -2.25
C SER A 146 -1.73 -7.91 -1.47
N PRO A 147 -0.90 -8.76 -2.11
CA PRO A 147 0.35 -9.23 -1.51
C PRO A 147 1.51 -8.23 -1.62
N THR A 148 1.41 -7.19 -2.46
CA THR A 148 2.55 -6.36 -2.85
C THR A 148 2.26 -4.87 -3.01
N ALA A 149 1.00 -4.44 -3.02
CA ALA A 149 0.66 -3.03 -3.22
C ALA A 149 0.95 -2.22 -1.95
N THR A 150 2.08 -1.52 -1.92
CA THR A 150 2.60 -0.80 -0.74
C THR A 150 2.24 0.68 -0.70
N SER A 151 1.72 1.26 -1.80
CA SER A 151 1.51 2.70 -1.94
C SER A 151 0.74 3.32 -0.78
N LEU A 152 1.22 4.48 -0.33
CA LEU A 152 0.59 5.33 0.69
C LEU A 152 -0.81 5.82 0.29
N LEU A 153 -1.10 5.89 -1.02
CA LEU A 153 -2.42 6.31 -1.50
C LEU A 153 -3.51 5.29 -1.15
N LEU A 154 -3.11 4.04 -0.91
CA LEU A 154 -4.00 2.96 -0.49
C LEU A 154 -4.34 3.03 1.01
N ASP A 155 -3.50 3.65 1.86
CA ASP A 155 -3.72 3.75 3.32
C ASP A 155 -5.02 4.47 3.69
N ARG A 156 -5.54 5.30 2.79
CA ARG A 156 -6.75 6.13 2.99
C ARG A 156 -7.70 6.06 1.81
N PHE A 157 -7.57 5.05 0.97
CA PHE A 157 -8.49 4.86 -0.14
C PHE A 157 -9.89 4.56 0.43
N PRO A 158 -10.97 5.13 -0.14
CA PRO A 158 -12.34 4.90 0.34
C PRO A 158 -12.86 3.54 -0.15
N ASP A 159 -12.28 2.46 0.32
CA ASP A 159 -12.51 1.07 -0.13
C ASP A 159 -13.69 0.37 0.55
N ALA A 160 -14.43 1.08 1.38
CA ALA A 160 -15.55 0.52 2.15
C ALA A 160 -15.16 -0.71 3.01
N ASN A 161 -13.89 -0.82 3.43
CA ASN A 161 -13.28 -1.96 4.12
C ASN A 161 -13.32 -3.27 3.30
N LEU A 162 -13.11 -3.18 2.00
CA LEU A 162 -13.01 -4.31 1.08
C LEU A 162 -11.59 -4.52 0.55
N PHE A 163 -10.63 -3.66 0.91
CA PHE A 163 -9.25 -3.81 0.51
C PHE A 163 -8.36 -4.16 1.71
N PHE A 164 -7.51 -5.16 1.51
CA PHE A 164 -6.60 -5.69 2.53
C PHE A 164 -5.20 -5.86 1.95
N ARG A 165 -4.17 -5.79 2.81
CA ARG A 165 -2.77 -6.00 2.41
C ARG A 165 -2.05 -6.90 3.40
N THR A 166 -1.36 -7.91 2.89
CA THR A 166 -0.44 -8.74 3.67
C THR A 166 1.01 -8.25 3.59
N VAL A 167 1.24 -7.14 2.90
CA VAL A 167 2.51 -6.40 2.84
C VAL A 167 2.38 -5.10 3.64
N GLY A 168 3.49 -4.68 4.28
CA GLY A 168 3.51 -3.39 4.99
C GLY A 168 3.43 -2.22 4.02
N SER A 169 2.65 -1.19 4.39
CA SER A 169 2.61 0.08 3.67
C SER A 169 3.98 0.75 3.59
N ASP A 170 4.18 1.57 2.58
CA ASP A 170 5.36 2.44 2.45
C ASP A 170 5.53 3.37 3.66
N SER A 171 4.47 3.69 4.40
CA SER A 171 4.56 4.43 5.67
C SER A 171 5.36 3.66 6.74
N LEU A 172 5.17 2.36 6.83
CA LEU A 172 5.96 1.49 7.71
C LEU A 172 7.39 1.33 7.19
N GLN A 173 7.59 1.21 5.86
CA GLN A 173 8.91 1.16 5.26
C GLN A 173 9.71 2.43 5.55
N MET A 174 9.11 3.61 5.38
CA MET A 174 9.79 4.88 5.69
C MET A 174 10.11 5.02 7.18
N SER A 175 9.28 4.49 8.05
CA SER A 175 9.58 4.40 9.49
C SER A 175 10.78 3.48 9.79
N ALA A 176 10.91 2.37 9.05
CA ALA A 176 12.08 1.49 9.13
C ALA A 176 13.33 2.17 8.56
N LEU A 177 13.20 2.91 7.45
CA LEU A 177 14.28 3.66 6.82
C LEU A 177 14.81 4.77 7.74
N ALA A 178 13.93 5.54 8.40
CA ALA A 178 14.32 6.52 9.41
C ALA A 178 15.05 5.87 10.59
N ARG A 179 14.65 4.65 10.98
CA ARG A 179 15.36 3.87 12.01
C ARG A 179 16.75 3.44 11.55
N ALA A 180 16.90 3.00 10.31
CA ALA A 180 18.19 2.66 9.70
C ALA A 180 19.10 3.90 9.65
N ALA A 181 18.60 5.04 9.18
CA ALA A 181 19.30 6.32 9.18
C ALA A 181 19.79 6.73 10.58
N ALA A 182 18.93 6.61 11.61
CA ALA A 182 19.29 6.93 12.99
C ALA A 182 20.44 6.04 13.54
N ARG A 183 20.52 4.78 13.11
CA ARG A 183 21.59 3.85 13.54
C ARG A 183 22.95 4.13 12.92
N THR A 184 23.04 4.87 11.81
CA THR A 184 24.32 5.33 11.27
C THR A 184 25.01 6.40 12.14
N GLY A 185 24.50 6.63 13.32
CA GLY A 185 24.96 7.65 14.26
C GLY A 185 24.11 8.90 14.30
N GLY A 186 23.01 8.93 13.56
CA GLY A 186 22.05 10.04 13.53
C GLY A 186 22.64 11.33 12.96
N GLY A 187 22.00 12.45 13.28
CA GLY A 187 22.42 13.79 12.86
C GLY A 187 21.60 14.34 11.69
N SER A 188 22.26 15.11 10.81
CA SER A 188 21.61 15.76 9.67
C SER A 188 21.25 14.78 8.56
N LEU A 189 20.03 14.89 8.05
CA LEU A 189 19.47 14.08 6.98
C LEU A 189 18.99 14.98 5.84
N THR A 190 19.35 14.65 4.60
CA THR A 190 18.71 15.20 3.38
C THR A 190 17.93 14.10 2.70
N ILE A 191 16.68 14.39 2.37
CA ILE A 191 15.82 13.50 1.57
C ILE A 191 15.95 13.93 0.11
N VAL A 192 16.26 12.99 -0.76
CA VAL A 192 16.35 13.15 -2.21
C VAL A 192 15.32 12.22 -2.82
N HIS A 193 14.41 12.73 -3.61
CA HIS A 193 13.33 11.93 -4.13
C HIS A 193 13.04 12.20 -5.61
N LEU A 194 12.63 11.18 -6.34
CA LEU A 194 12.11 11.33 -7.69
C LEU A 194 10.90 12.28 -7.68
N ASP A 195 10.88 13.25 -8.61
CA ASP A 195 9.81 14.24 -8.69
C ASP A 195 8.57 13.70 -9.42
N ASP A 196 8.01 12.64 -8.88
CA ASP A 196 6.76 12.02 -9.31
C ASP A 196 5.82 11.75 -8.10
N PRO A 197 4.59 11.28 -8.29
CA PRO A 197 3.69 10.99 -7.18
C PRO A 197 4.22 9.94 -6.21
N TYR A 198 4.98 8.95 -6.68
CA TYR A 198 5.58 7.91 -5.86
C TYR A 198 6.69 8.46 -4.97
N GLY A 199 7.69 9.09 -5.57
CA GLY A 199 8.82 9.67 -4.83
C GLY A 199 8.39 10.74 -3.82
N ARG A 200 7.44 11.63 -4.20
CA ARG A 200 6.87 12.62 -3.28
C ARG A 200 6.13 11.97 -2.10
N GLY A 201 5.40 10.88 -2.37
CA GLY A 201 4.71 10.12 -1.31
C GLY A 201 5.69 9.54 -0.30
N LEU A 202 6.76 8.88 -0.78
CA LEU A 202 7.82 8.34 0.07
C LEU A 202 8.52 9.45 0.88
N ALA A 203 8.85 10.60 0.24
CA ALA A 203 9.50 11.72 0.90
C ALA A 203 8.64 12.26 2.07
N ASN A 204 7.38 12.55 1.84
CA ASN A 204 6.44 13.03 2.87
C ASN A 204 6.31 12.05 4.05
N SER A 205 6.30 10.74 3.74
CA SER A 205 6.23 9.71 4.76
C SER A 205 7.53 9.61 5.56
N LEU A 206 8.68 9.75 4.90
CA LEU A 206 9.97 9.77 5.58
C LEU A 206 10.13 11.03 6.45
N GLU A 207 9.71 12.20 5.98
CA GLU A 207 9.68 13.43 6.79
C GLU A 207 8.91 13.21 8.10
N THR A 208 7.68 12.67 8.00
CA THR A 208 6.86 12.33 9.17
C THR A 208 7.56 11.34 10.10
N ALA A 209 8.26 10.35 9.54
CA ALA A 209 9.01 9.38 10.33
C ALA A 209 10.24 9.99 11.02
N VAL A 210 10.89 10.95 10.38
CA VAL A 210 12.04 11.70 10.91
C VAL A 210 11.63 12.62 12.06
N GLU A 211 10.50 13.34 11.93
CA GLU A 211 9.97 14.20 13.00
C GLU A 211 9.77 13.46 14.33
N ARG A 212 9.45 12.17 14.26
CA ARG A 212 9.28 11.31 15.44
C ARG A 212 10.60 10.77 16.02
N ARG A 213 11.76 11.21 15.46
CA ARG A 213 13.08 10.70 15.84
C ARG A 213 14.04 11.84 16.22
N PRO A 214 14.15 12.18 17.51
CA PRO A 214 15.00 13.29 17.97
C PRO A 214 16.49 13.16 17.60
N SER A 215 16.94 11.96 17.22
CA SER A 215 18.33 11.72 16.79
C SER A 215 18.58 12.12 15.31
N LEU A 216 17.54 12.47 14.56
CA LEU A 216 17.64 12.92 13.18
C LEU A 216 17.15 14.37 13.08
N THR A 217 17.81 15.15 12.23
CA THR A 217 17.41 16.52 11.89
C THR A 217 17.31 16.61 10.38
N LEU A 218 16.10 16.85 9.86
CA LEU A 218 15.89 17.09 8.43
C LEU A 218 16.53 18.43 8.06
N VAL A 219 17.44 18.42 7.08
CA VAL A 219 18.11 19.61 6.54
C VAL A 219 17.41 20.13 5.30
N ALA A 220 17.10 19.22 4.38
CA ALA A 220 16.44 19.54 3.12
C ALA A 220 15.68 18.33 2.56
N THR A 221 14.66 18.63 1.76
CA THR A 221 14.00 17.68 0.85
C THR A 221 14.20 18.21 -0.56
N VAL A 222 14.88 17.43 -1.41
CA VAL A 222 15.32 17.82 -2.73
C VAL A 222 14.69 16.91 -3.78
N PRO A 223 13.77 17.41 -4.62
CA PRO A 223 13.26 16.66 -5.74
C PRO A 223 14.29 16.61 -6.87
N PHE A 224 14.36 15.50 -7.63
CA PHE A 224 15.10 15.41 -8.88
C PHE A 224 14.23 14.85 -10.00
N SER A 225 14.53 15.23 -11.24
CA SER A 225 13.73 14.81 -12.38
C SER A 225 14.28 13.52 -13.01
N GLY A 226 13.43 12.49 -13.16
CA GLY A 226 13.77 11.27 -13.92
C GLY A 226 14.03 11.53 -15.42
N SER A 227 13.49 12.60 -15.97
CA SER A 227 13.72 13.00 -17.36
C SER A 227 15.00 13.81 -17.60
N ASP A 228 15.65 14.28 -16.52
CA ASP A 228 16.94 14.99 -16.67
C ASP A 228 18.05 13.98 -17.02
N PRO A 229 18.74 14.14 -18.14
CA PRO A 229 19.83 13.26 -18.52
C PRO A 229 21.10 13.45 -17.67
N ASP A 230 21.25 14.62 -17.01
CA ASP A 230 22.43 14.98 -16.22
C ASP A 230 22.03 15.43 -14.81
N LEU A 231 22.34 14.62 -13.81
CA LEU A 231 22.05 14.88 -12.40
C LEU A 231 23.28 15.44 -11.63
N ALA A 232 24.31 15.92 -12.32
CA ALA A 232 25.56 16.36 -11.66
C ALA A 232 25.34 17.58 -10.76
N ASP A 233 24.56 18.56 -11.22
CA ASP A 233 24.26 19.77 -10.46
C ASP A 233 23.37 19.44 -9.25
N ASP A 234 22.40 18.54 -9.40
CA ASP A 234 21.58 18.05 -8.31
C ASP A 234 22.43 17.35 -7.25
N ALA A 235 23.31 16.43 -7.66
CA ALA A 235 24.21 15.70 -6.77
C ALA A 235 25.16 16.64 -6.02
N ALA A 236 25.72 17.66 -6.70
CA ALA A 236 26.57 18.67 -6.09
C ALA A 236 25.79 19.46 -5.02
N SER A 237 24.58 19.94 -5.34
CA SER A 237 23.71 20.67 -4.40
C SER A 237 23.33 19.82 -3.19
N ILE A 238 23.07 18.51 -3.38
CA ILE A 238 22.78 17.57 -2.31
C ILE A 238 23.98 17.45 -1.36
N LEU A 239 25.20 17.30 -1.91
CA LEU A 239 26.41 17.19 -1.11
C LEU A 239 26.74 18.50 -0.36
N GLU A 240 26.43 19.67 -0.96
CA GLU A 240 26.59 20.99 -0.31
C GLU A 240 25.74 21.15 0.94
N THR A 241 24.66 20.36 1.12
CA THR A 241 23.88 20.36 2.38
C THR A 241 24.73 19.93 3.59
N GLY A 242 25.84 19.26 3.37
CA GLY A 242 26.71 18.72 4.41
C GLY A 242 26.02 17.68 5.29
N SER A 243 24.94 17.07 4.82
CA SER A 243 24.20 16.10 5.59
C SER A 243 24.98 14.83 5.81
N ARG A 244 24.92 14.31 7.05
CA ARG A 244 25.57 13.06 7.41
C ARG A 244 24.90 11.85 6.77
N VAL A 245 23.61 11.94 6.55
CA VAL A 245 22.80 10.91 5.91
C VAL A 245 22.06 11.50 4.73
N ILE A 246 22.03 10.78 3.62
CA ILE A 246 21.21 11.10 2.44
C ILE A 246 20.25 9.95 2.23
N ALA A 247 18.96 10.23 2.16
CA ALA A 247 17.94 9.26 1.76
C ALA A 247 17.67 9.43 0.26
N VAL A 248 17.92 8.40 -0.57
CA VAL A 248 17.60 8.41 -2.00
C VAL A 248 16.37 7.54 -2.22
N LEU A 249 15.27 8.18 -2.64
CA LEU A 249 13.95 7.58 -2.81
C LEU A 249 13.50 7.68 -4.27
N GLY A 250 13.26 6.56 -4.89
CA GLY A 250 12.85 6.52 -6.30
C GLY A 250 12.67 5.09 -6.79
N ASP A 251 12.44 4.97 -8.08
CA ASP A 251 12.42 3.68 -8.76
C ASP A 251 13.84 3.12 -8.99
N VAL A 252 13.91 1.93 -9.60
CA VAL A 252 15.18 1.23 -9.84
C VAL A 252 16.13 2.05 -10.71
N ALA A 253 15.61 2.64 -11.80
CA ALA A 253 16.45 3.29 -12.82
C ALA A 253 16.92 4.66 -12.34
N ASP A 254 16.00 5.50 -11.91
CA ASP A 254 16.28 6.89 -11.57
C ASP A 254 16.99 7.02 -10.22
N GLY A 255 16.60 6.20 -9.23
CA GLY A 255 17.33 6.13 -7.97
C GLY A 255 18.79 5.67 -8.13
N ALA A 256 19.05 4.69 -9.00
CA ALA A 256 20.40 4.24 -9.30
C ALA A 256 21.24 5.31 -10.04
N ARG A 257 20.62 6.07 -10.95
CA ARG A 257 21.27 7.21 -11.64
C ARG A 257 21.67 8.30 -10.63
N MET A 258 20.78 8.62 -9.67
CA MET A 258 21.10 9.59 -8.63
C MET A 258 22.25 9.10 -7.73
N LEU A 259 22.29 7.82 -7.36
CA LEU A 259 23.43 7.26 -6.62
C LEU A 259 24.73 7.39 -7.40
N SER A 260 24.73 7.12 -8.70
CA SER A 260 25.91 7.28 -9.58
C SER A 260 26.36 8.74 -9.67
N ALA A 261 25.42 9.69 -9.75
CA ALA A 261 25.72 11.13 -9.78
C ALA A 261 26.32 11.58 -8.43
N ILE A 262 25.78 11.14 -7.31
CA ILE A 262 26.35 11.41 -5.97
C ILE A 262 27.77 10.86 -5.88
N ASP A 263 28.01 9.61 -6.31
CA ASP A 263 29.36 9.01 -6.30
C ASP A 263 30.37 9.81 -7.12
N ALA A 264 29.97 10.22 -8.33
CA ALA A 264 30.80 11.02 -9.21
C ALA A 264 31.13 12.42 -8.65
N ALA A 265 30.20 12.99 -7.86
CA ALA A 265 30.36 14.31 -7.25
C ALA A 265 31.12 14.28 -5.91
N LEU A 266 31.42 13.10 -5.37
CA LEU A 266 32.19 12.98 -4.12
C LEU A 266 33.60 13.58 -4.27
N PRO A 267 34.12 14.33 -3.27
CA PRO A 267 35.49 14.82 -3.31
C PRO A 267 36.50 13.68 -3.45
N ASN A 268 37.48 13.85 -4.36
CA ASN A 268 38.56 12.88 -4.57
C ASN A 268 39.64 12.89 -3.47
N ASP A 269 39.32 13.38 -2.33
CA ASP A 269 40.21 13.51 -1.20
C ASP A 269 40.09 12.25 -0.31
N ALA A 270 41.22 11.58 -0.09
CA ALA A 270 41.29 10.33 0.67
C ALA A 270 40.90 10.49 2.16
N GLY A 271 40.82 11.73 2.66
CA GLY A 271 40.42 12.03 4.04
C GLY A 271 38.91 12.32 4.19
N SER A 272 38.19 12.52 3.10
CA SER A 272 36.74 12.79 3.14
C SER A 272 35.98 11.50 3.32
N ILE A 273 35.13 11.44 4.36
CA ILE A 273 34.22 10.32 4.61
C ILE A 273 32.91 10.62 3.87
N PRO A 274 32.46 9.75 2.94
CA PRO A 274 31.16 9.91 2.29
C PRO A 274 30.01 9.92 3.29
N PRO A 275 28.89 10.58 2.97
CA PRO A 275 27.68 10.46 3.75
C PRO A 275 27.18 9.01 3.75
N PHE A 276 26.48 8.60 4.79
CA PHE A 276 25.67 7.39 4.74
C PHE A 276 24.52 7.62 3.75
N VAL A 277 24.17 6.59 2.99
CA VAL A 277 23.04 6.65 2.07
C VAL A 277 22.02 5.59 2.49
N VAL A 278 20.77 6.00 2.69
CA VAL A 278 19.67 5.07 2.91
C VAL A 278 18.74 5.05 1.71
N VAL A 279 18.30 3.85 1.30
CA VAL A 279 17.53 3.66 0.05
C VAL A 279 16.29 2.78 0.29
N ASN A 280 15.23 3.04 -0.47
CA ASN A 280 14.04 2.17 -0.48
C ASN A 280 14.32 0.86 -1.24
N ASP A 281 13.39 -0.07 -1.18
CA ASP A 281 13.53 -1.43 -1.71
C ASP A 281 13.59 -1.52 -3.23
N SER A 282 13.10 -0.53 -3.96
CA SER A 282 13.19 -0.48 -5.42
C SER A 282 14.62 -0.65 -5.91
N LEU A 283 15.60 -0.10 -5.18
CA LEU A 283 17.01 -0.15 -5.59
C LEU A 283 17.66 -1.55 -5.48
N ARG A 284 16.97 -2.55 -4.92
CA ARG A 284 17.43 -3.95 -4.94
C ARG A 284 17.64 -4.49 -6.37
N GLY A 285 16.91 -3.95 -7.34
CA GLY A 285 17.04 -4.32 -8.75
C GLY A 285 18.19 -3.66 -9.51
N ALA A 286 18.90 -2.73 -8.88
CA ALA A 286 19.92 -1.89 -9.55
C ALA A 286 21.32 -2.50 -9.61
N THR A 287 21.46 -3.83 -9.57
CA THR A 287 22.72 -4.59 -9.43
C THR A 287 23.84 -4.06 -10.34
N ASP A 288 23.56 -3.90 -11.64
CA ASP A 288 24.59 -3.49 -12.62
C ASP A 288 25.12 -2.07 -12.34
N THR A 289 24.24 -1.14 -11.98
CA THR A 289 24.63 0.23 -11.65
C THR A 289 25.39 0.27 -10.33
N ILE A 290 24.89 -0.43 -9.29
CA ILE A 290 25.52 -0.50 -7.98
C ILE A 290 26.95 -1.09 -8.08
N ALA A 291 27.18 -2.06 -8.96
CA ALA A 291 28.51 -2.62 -9.20
C ALA A 291 29.52 -1.59 -9.75
N THR A 292 29.05 -0.50 -10.37
CA THR A 292 29.92 0.58 -10.90
C THR A 292 30.21 1.69 -9.89
N ILE A 293 29.45 1.77 -8.81
CA ILE A 293 29.64 2.76 -7.73
C ILE A 293 30.94 2.44 -6.97
N SER A 294 31.69 3.48 -6.60
CA SER A 294 32.94 3.32 -5.86
C SER A 294 32.70 2.59 -4.51
N ASP A 295 33.68 1.80 -4.07
CA ASP A 295 33.62 1.09 -2.79
C ASP A 295 33.34 2.05 -1.62
N ARG A 296 33.90 3.27 -1.71
CA ARG A 296 33.73 4.32 -0.70
C ARG A 296 32.25 4.65 -0.46
N LEU A 297 31.45 4.81 -1.51
CA LEU A 297 30.02 5.10 -1.37
C LEU A 297 29.22 3.82 -1.15
N ARG A 298 29.53 2.73 -1.90
CA ARG A 298 28.77 1.47 -1.82
C ARG A 298 28.72 0.91 -0.39
N GLU A 299 29.83 0.99 0.36
CA GLU A 299 29.92 0.58 1.76
C GLU A 299 29.04 1.42 2.71
N GLN A 300 28.66 2.64 2.31
CA GLN A 300 27.78 3.51 3.06
C GLN A 300 26.29 3.31 2.74
N ILE A 301 25.95 2.51 1.72
CA ILE A 301 24.57 2.31 1.30
C ILE A 301 23.90 1.26 2.21
N ILE A 302 22.74 1.63 2.74
CA ILE A 302 21.84 0.75 3.51
C ILE A 302 20.45 0.83 2.88
N GLY A 303 19.97 -0.28 2.39
CA GLY A 303 18.59 -0.37 1.90
C GLY A 303 17.66 -1.01 2.92
N VAL A 304 16.37 -0.69 2.80
CA VAL A 304 15.30 -1.26 3.63
C VAL A 304 14.23 -1.83 2.72
N ALA A 305 13.90 -3.10 2.91
CA ALA A 305 12.90 -3.80 2.12
C ALA A 305 11.96 -4.61 3.01
N ALA A 306 10.71 -4.77 2.59
CA ALA A 306 9.77 -5.66 3.25
C ALA A 306 10.38 -7.06 3.42
N ARG A 307 10.17 -7.66 4.59
CA ARG A 307 10.63 -9.01 4.87
C ARG A 307 9.80 -10.02 4.10
N ALA A 308 10.37 -10.69 3.13
CA ALA A 308 9.84 -11.96 2.64
C ALA A 308 10.45 -13.08 3.48
N LEU A 309 9.66 -13.81 4.24
CA LEU A 309 10.13 -15.00 4.94
C LEU A 309 10.21 -16.16 3.96
N VAL A 310 11.41 -16.47 3.52
CA VAL A 310 11.72 -17.78 2.92
C VAL A 310 12.19 -18.67 4.06
N THR A 311 11.29 -19.44 4.65
CA THR A 311 11.63 -20.19 5.87
C THR A 311 11.51 -21.70 5.73
N THR A 312 10.97 -22.24 4.62
CA THR A 312 10.82 -23.69 4.45
C THR A 312 11.17 -24.15 3.04
N VAL A 313 11.66 -25.40 2.95
CA VAL A 313 11.99 -26.09 1.69
C VAL A 313 10.79 -26.22 0.74
N ASP A 314 9.57 -26.11 1.30
CA ASP A 314 8.29 -26.25 0.57
C ASP A 314 7.67 -24.90 0.18
N SER A 315 8.36 -23.77 0.46
CA SER A 315 7.87 -22.44 0.06
C SER A 315 8.39 -22.12 -1.33
N PRO A 316 7.53 -21.76 -2.30
CA PRO A 316 7.99 -21.27 -3.58
C PRO A 316 8.94 -20.08 -3.36
N ASP A 317 10.19 -20.22 -3.80
CA ASP A 317 11.19 -19.15 -3.65
C ASP A 317 10.78 -17.95 -4.49
N GLY A 318 10.65 -16.78 -3.86
CA GLY A 318 10.36 -15.55 -4.57
C GLY A 318 9.86 -14.42 -3.66
N TYR A 319 10.05 -13.19 -4.14
CA TYR A 319 9.53 -12.02 -3.45
C TYR A 319 8.01 -12.08 -3.37
N PHE A 320 7.46 -11.79 -2.19
CA PHE A 320 6.03 -11.71 -1.91
C PHE A 320 5.22 -13.02 -2.09
N SER A 321 5.86 -14.16 -2.37
CA SER A 321 5.17 -15.44 -2.46
C SER A 321 4.44 -15.79 -1.16
N THR A 322 5.09 -15.59 -0.01
CA THR A 322 4.49 -15.81 1.30
C THR A 322 3.31 -14.88 1.59
N ASN A 323 3.38 -13.62 1.11
CA ASN A 323 2.28 -12.66 1.25
C ASN A 323 1.05 -13.08 0.42
N ALA A 324 1.26 -13.58 -0.82
CA ALA A 324 0.18 -14.10 -1.65
C ALA A 324 -0.47 -15.35 -1.05
N TYR A 325 0.35 -16.26 -0.48
CA TYR A 325 -0.14 -17.40 0.28
C TYR A 325 -1.03 -16.95 1.45
N ASP A 326 -0.59 -15.97 2.23
CA ASP A 326 -1.31 -15.49 3.41
C ASP A 326 -2.61 -14.74 3.04
N CYS A 327 -2.68 -14.06 1.90
CA CYS A 327 -3.94 -13.52 1.39
C CYS A 327 -5.00 -14.62 1.20
N VAL A 328 -4.64 -15.75 0.57
CA VAL A 328 -5.56 -16.87 0.37
C VAL A 328 -5.99 -17.49 1.71
N MET A 329 -5.03 -17.67 2.63
CA MET A 329 -5.32 -18.22 3.96
C MET A 329 -6.27 -17.34 4.76
N LEU A 330 -6.04 -16.03 4.78
CA LEU A 330 -6.91 -15.07 5.48
C LEU A 330 -8.33 -15.07 4.92
N ILE A 331 -8.49 -15.05 3.59
CA ILE A 331 -9.79 -15.11 2.92
C ILE A 331 -10.53 -16.39 3.31
N ALA A 332 -9.86 -17.54 3.25
CA ALA A 332 -10.46 -18.83 3.55
C ALA A 332 -10.86 -18.97 5.04
N LEU A 333 -10.00 -18.50 5.96
CA LEU A 333 -10.28 -18.49 7.39
C LEU A 333 -11.40 -17.52 7.75
N ALA A 334 -11.42 -16.33 7.12
CA ALA A 334 -12.47 -15.35 7.30
C ALA A 334 -13.82 -15.84 6.78
N ALA A 335 -13.87 -16.51 5.64
CA ALA A 335 -15.08 -17.13 5.11
C ALA A 335 -15.59 -18.23 6.04
N ARG A 336 -14.69 -19.09 6.57
CA ARG A 336 -15.04 -20.12 7.55
C ARG A 336 -15.58 -19.52 8.83
N GLN A 337 -14.96 -18.49 9.37
CA GLN A 337 -15.43 -17.81 10.59
C GLN A 337 -16.76 -17.08 10.37
N ALA A 338 -16.97 -16.50 9.20
CA ALA A 338 -18.24 -15.89 8.80
C ALA A 338 -19.35 -16.94 8.58
N GLY A 339 -18.99 -18.20 8.30
CA GLY A 339 -19.95 -19.21 7.85
C GLY A 339 -20.60 -18.85 6.51
N SER A 340 -19.91 -18.07 5.65
CA SER A 340 -20.48 -17.48 4.43
C SER A 340 -19.38 -17.22 3.39
N ASP A 341 -19.73 -17.39 2.13
CA ASP A 341 -18.94 -17.02 0.96
C ASP A 341 -19.23 -15.59 0.48
N ILE A 342 -20.22 -14.89 1.06
CA ILE A 342 -20.55 -13.50 0.71
C ILE A 342 -19.36 -12.59 0.99
N PRO A 343 -18.83 -11.84 0.00
CA PRO A 343 -17.61 -11.03 0.14
C PRO A 343 -17.62 -10.08 1.33
N ARG A 344 -18.73 -9.38 1.57
CA ARG A 344 -18.89 -8.47 2.71
C ARG A 344 -18.81 -9.20 4.06
N SER A 345 -19.35 -10.41 4.14
CA SER A 345 -19.27 -11.25 5.35
C SER A 345 -17.84 -11.71 5.60
N ILE A 346 -17.11 -12.07 4.54
CA ILE A 346 -15.70 -12.44 4.61
C ILE A 346 -14.87 -11.23 5.07
N ALA A 347 -15.03 -10.07 4.42
CA ALA A 347 -14.31 -8.84 4.73
C ALA A 347 -14.42 -8.44 6.21
N ASN A 348 -15.61 -8.56 6.78
CA ASN A 348 -15.87 -8.26 8.19
C ASN A 348 -15.11 -9.18 9.18
N GLN A 349 -14.59 -10.32 8.70
CA GLN A 349 -13.83 -11.26 9.53
C GLN A 349 -12.32 -11.20 9.29
N MET A 350 -11.83 -10.53 8.25
CA MET A 350 -10.41 -10.51 7.88
C MET A 350 -9.51 -10.07 9.04
N ALA A 351 -9.84 -8.96 9.69
CA ALA A 351 -9.07 -8.47 10.84
C ALA A 351 -9.21 -9.40 12.07
N SER A 352 -10.39 -9.99 12.30
CA SER A 352 -10.63 -10.81 13.49
C SER A 352 -9.95 -12.18 13.44
N VAL A 353 -9.69 -12.73 12.24
CA VAL A 353 -8.94 -14.00 12.11
C VAL A 353 -7.44 -13.80 12.19
N SER A 354 -6.96 -12.57 12.05
CA SER A 354 -5.55 -12.23 11.96
C SER A 354 -4.93 -11.77 13.27
N SER A 355 -5.71 -11.53 14.33
CA SER A 355 -5.17 -10.98 15.58
C SER A 355 -6.04 -11.26 16.80
N GLY A 356 -5.40 -11.24 17.98
CA GLY A 356 -6.08 -11.17 19.28
C GLY A 356 -6.69 -12.46 19.81
N GLY A 357 -6.55 -13.56 19.08
CA GLY A 357 -7.08 -14.86 19.46
C GLY A 357 -6.00 -15.89 19.83
N ARG A 358 -6.31 -17.16 19.63
CA ARG A 358 -5.38 -18.25 19.80
C ARG A 358 -4.47 -18.38 18.58
N LEU A 359 -3.16 -18.37 18.82
CA LEU A 359 -2.16 -18.48 17.76
C LEU A 359 -2.30 -19.80 17.00
N CYS A 360 -2.29 -19.69 15.65
CA CYS A 360 -2.25 -20.80 14.74
C CYS A 360 -1.55 -20.40 13.42
N SER A 361 -1.01 -21.36 12.66
CA SER A 361 -0.17 -21.06 11.50
C SER A 361 -0.50 -21.91 10.25
N THR A 362 -1.36 -22.89 10.37
CA THR A 362 -1.84 -23.69 9.23
C THR A 362 -3.35 -23.61 9.12
N TYR A 363 -3.88 -23.78 7.90
CA TYR A 363 -5.33 -23.76 7.70
C TYR A 363 -6.05 -24.80 8.57
N ALA A 364 -5.55 -26.03 8.60
CA ALA A 364 -6.18 -27.12 9.36
C ALA A 364 -6.23 -26.82 10.88
N GLU A 365 -5.15 -26.28 11.44
CA GLU A 365 -5.10 -25.89 12.85
C GLU A 365 -6.07 -24.75 13.15
N CYS A 366 -6.02 -23.67 12.36
CA CYS A 366 -6.87 -22.51 12.54
C CYS A 366 -8.35 -22.85 12.37
N ALA A 367 -8.68 -23.61 11.32
CA ALA A 367 -10.04 -24.09 11.06
C ALA A 367 -10.60 -24.92 12.22
N ALA A 368 -9.79 -25.83 12.80
CA ALA A 368 -10.21 -26.61 13.96
C ALA A 368 -10.48 -25.76 15.20
N LEU A 369 -9.78 -24.65 15.37
CA LEU A 369 -10.06 -23.69 16.46
C LEU A 369 -11.35 -22.90 16.20
N ILE A 370 -11.58 -22.44 14.97
CA ILE A 370 -12.83 -21.78 14.55
C ILE A 370 -14.04 -22.70 14.79
N ASP A 371 -13.94 -23.98 14.42
CA ASP A 371 -15.01 -24.96 14.62
C ASP A 371 -15.35 -25.18 16.09
N GLN A 372 -14.41 -24.94 17.00
CA GLN A 372 -14.63 -24.95 18.44
C GLN A 372 -15.23 -23.65 18.98
N GLY A 373 -15.48 -22.66 18.11
CA GLY A 373 -15.98 -21.33 18.49
C GLY A 373 -14.91 -20.44 19.13
N LEU A 374 -13.63 -20.74 18.91
CA LEU A 374 -12.52 -19.96 19.46
C LEU A 374 -12.10 -18.88 18.47
N GLN A 375 -11.77 -17.70 18.99
CA GLN A 375 -11.09 -16.66 18.22
C GLN A 375 -9.67 -17.10 17.93
N ILE A 376 -9.21 -16.85 16.72
CA ILE A 376 -7.86 -17.20 16.26
C ILE A 376 -6.98 -15.97 16.07
N ASP A 377 -5.68 -16.22 16.01
CA ASP A 377 -4.62 -15.27 15.67
C ASP A 377 -3.72 -15.98 14.63
N TYR A 378 -4.02 -15.76 13.36
CA TYR A 378 -3.29 -16.41 12.27
C TYR A 378 -1.93 -15.75 12.05
N ASN A 379 -0.86 -16.48 12.32
CA ASN A 379 0.49 -16.12 11.94
C ASN A 379 0.90 -16.88 10.68
N GLY A 380 1.00 -16.12 9.60
CA GLY A 380 1.23 -16.65 8.28
C GLY A 380 2.70 -16.94 7.95
N ARG A 381 2.92 -17.33 6.69
CA ARG A 381 4.28 -17.57 6.16
C ARG A 381 5.07 -16.27 5.97
N SER A 382 4.41 -15.14 5.80
CA SER A 382 5.06 -13.81 5.78
C SER A 382 5.36 -13.28 7.20
N GLY A 383 4.83 -13.91 8.23
CA GLY A 383 4.98 -13.54 9.64
C GLY A 383 3.64 -13.25 10.30
N ALA A 384 3.65 -12.39 11.32
CA ALA A 384 2.42 -11.86 11.89
C ALA A 384 1.73 -10.98 10.84
N VAL A 385 0.49 -11.29 10.54
CA VAL A 385 -0.36 -10.58 9.56
C VAL A 385 -1.50 -9.87 10.27
N ASP A 386 -1.19 -9.17 11.35
CA ASP A 386 -2.15 -8.45 12.19
C ASP A 386 -2.81 -7.31 11.38
N LEU A 387 -3.95 -7.57 10.78
CA LEU A 387 -4.70 -6.58 10.02
C LEU A 387 -5.40 -5.60 10.97
N SER A 388 -5.29 -4.33 10.67
CA SER A 388 -6.09 -3.29 11.30
C SER A 388 -7.53 -3.30 10.79
N ALA A 389 -8.38 -2.49 11.41
CA ALA A 389 -9.77 -2.31 10.94
C ALA A 389 -9.84 -1.69 9.52
N THR A 390 -8.76 -1.08 9.03
CA THR A 390 -8.65 -0.51 7.68
C THR A 390 -7.99 -1.45 6.68
N GLY A 391 -7.78 -2.72 7.01
CA GLY A 391 -7.21 -3.72 6.11
C GLY A 391 -5.70 -3.70 5.97
N ASP A 392 -5.00 -2.77 6.63
CA ASP A 392 -3.54 -2.65 6.60
C ASP A 392 -2.89 -3.39 7.76
N LEU A 393 -1.65 -3.82 7.57
CA LEU A 393 -0.85 -4.34 8.68
C LEU A 393 -0.58 -3.25 9.71
N GLY A 394 -0.91 -3.50 10.97
CA GLY A 394 -0.54 -2.64 12.10
C GLY A 394 0.95 -2.71 12.44
N ARG A 395 1.60 -3.79 12.03
CA ARG A 395 3.03 -4.07 12.22
C ARG A 395 3.59 -4.74 10.98
N ALA A 396 4.81 -4.38 10.57
CA ALA A 396 5.53 -5.09 9.53
C ALA A 396 7.01 -5.28 9.91
N TRP A 397 7.61 -6.31 9.33
CA TRP A 397 9.03 -6.59 9.46
C TRP A 397 9.75 -6.21 8.18
N PHE A 398 10.90 -5.56 8.35
CA PHE A 398 11.75 -5.12 7.25
C PHE A 398 13.14 -5.72 7.41
N ARG A 399 13.76 -6.02 6.26
CA ARG A 399 15.16 -6.41 6.15
C ARG A 399 15.98 -5.21 5.75
N GLU A 400 17.15 -5.06 6.41
CA GLU A 400 18.15 -4.13 5.98
C GLU A 400 19.18 -4.87 5.15
N PHE A 401 19.43 -4.33 3.98
CA PHE A 401 20.38 -4.91 3.04
C PHE A 401 21.50 -3.93 2.70
N ARG A 402 22.61 -4.49 2.28
CA ARG A 402 23.75 -3.80 1.68
C ARG A 402 24.10 -4.48 0.37
N PHE A 403 25.10 -3.94 -0.33
CA PHE A 403 25.56 -4.50 -1.57
C PHE A 403 27.01 -4.95 -1.46
N ASP A 404 27.32 -6.10 -2.10
CA ASP A 404 28.68 -6.58 -2.28
C ASP A 404 29.37 -5.91 -3.48
N ASP A 405 30.63 -6.28 -3.75
CA ASP A 405 31.42 -5.73 -4.84
C ASP A 405 30.84 -6.02 -6.24
N SER A 406 29.96 -6.98 -6.37
CA SER A 406 29.25 -7.31 -7.59
C SER A 406 27.90 -6.60 -7.71
N GLY A 407 27.57 -5.68 -6.80
CA GLY A 407 26.28 -5.00 -6.73
C GLY A 407 25.13 -5.87 -6.27
N ARG A 408 25.40 -7.11 -5.79
CA ARG A 408 24.35 -7.99 -5.26
C ARG A 408 24.05 -7.65 -3.80
N GLU A 409 22.77 -7.67 -3.45
CA GLU A 409 22.35 -7.46 -2.08
C GLU A 409 22.69 -8.62 -1.15
N TYR A 410 22.98 -8.29 0.10
CA TYR A 410 23.00 -9.23 1.22
C TYR A 410 22.30 -8.63 2.43
N ILE A 411 21.59 -9.48 3.17
CA ILE A 411 20.87 -9.06 4.38
C ILE A 411 21.82 -9.06 5.56
N PHE A 412 21.82 -7.98 6.34
CA PHE A 412 22.67 -7.89 7.53
C PHE A 412 21.88 -7.59 8.81
N ASN A 413 20.62 -7.17 8.73
CA ASN A 413 19.77 -6.89 9.87
C ASN A 413 18.28 -7.06 9.54
N GLU A 414 17.47 -7.25 10.58
CA GLU A 414 16.01 -7.24 10.48
C GLU A 414 15.42 -6.28 11.54
N THR A 415 14.37 -5.58 11.22
CA THR A 415 13.71 -4.63 12.11
C THR A 415 12.20 -4.73 11.99
N GLY A 416 11.51 -4.86 13.12
CA GLY A 416 10.05 -4.73 13.20
C GLY A 416 9.68 -3.27 13.39
N VAL A 417 8.63 -2.84 12.69
CA VAL A 417 8.04 -1.50 12.82
C VAL A 417 6.56 -1.64 13.04
N GLU A 418 6.04 -0.88 13.99
CA GLU A 418 4.62 -0.78 14.31
C GLU A 418 4.13 0.63 14.01
N ILE A 419 2.88 0.76 13.59
CA ILE A 419 2.20 2.04 13.60
C ILE A 419 1.95 2.39 15.07
N SER A 420 2.56 3.47 15.54
CA SER A 420 2.18 4.02 16.85
C SER A 420 0.77 4.59 16.73
N PRO A 421 -0.15 4.22 17.64
CA PRO A 421 -1.52 4.72 17.64
C PRO A 421 -1.62 6.23 17.77
#